data_175c5a7cd61e51b56ae85d984c907c77
#
_entry.id   175c5a7cd61e51b56ae85d984c907c77
#
_cell.length_a   1.000
_cell.length_b   1.000
_cell.length_c   1.000
_cell.angle_alpha   90.00
_cell.angle_beta   90.00
_cell.angle_gamma   90.00
#
_symmetry.space_group_name_H-M   'P 1'
#
loop_
_entity.id
_entity.type
_entity.pdbx_description
1 polymer ?
#
loop_
_entity_poly.entity_id
_entity_poly.type
_entity_poly.pdbx_seq_one_letter_code
_entity_poly.pdbx_strand_id
1 'polypeptide(L)'
;MPTKTPITVARGDGIGPEIMTATLQILEAAGAALEIETIEVGEKVYLQGNISGIAPSSWESLLRTKVFLKAPITTPQGGGYKSLNVTTRKTLGQYANVRPCVSYHPFVDTKHPNMDIVVVRENEEDLYAGVEYQLSPEMTSAIKLISRPGTEKIVRYAFEYARRHNRRKVTCFTKDNILKMTDGLFHKIYDEIAAQYPDIQREHWIIDIGAAKMADTPEAFDVIVMPNLYGDVLSDVAAQIAGSVGLAGSANIGDNCSMFEAIHGSAPRRAGQNLANPSGLLLGAVLMLVHINQPEAAERVHNAWLRTIEDGVHTYDIYSDGVSTKKVGTKEFACAVMDRLGQKPNRLKVVSYAKTPVLPATASKVSAGGDVKMELKGIDVIVHWPSRKAQDLAALVGKQAGDGLNLQMIDNRGTMVWPAGLAAAETFCTDSFRCRFLADGTADQEKLFTLVKRISDAGVEIMMTASLRSYDGVAGYSLAQGQ
;
A
#
# COMPACT_ATOMS: atom_id res chain seq x y z
N MET A 1 -3.88 35.03 -19.85
CA MET A 1 -3.07 33.82 -19.57
C MET A 1 -3.93 32.92 -18.70
N PRO A 2 -3.88 31.61 -18.85
CA PRO A 2 -4.61 30.71 -17.95
C PRO A 2 -4.07 30.91 -16.51
N THR A 3 -4.97 30.83 -15.54
CA THR A 3 -4.60 30.93 -14.11
C THR A 3 -3.67 29.77 -13.78
N LYS A 4 -2.49 30.04 -13.21
CA LYS A 4 -1.55 29.01 -12.78
C LYS A 4 -2.10 28.26 -11.57
N THR A 5 -1.96 26.95 -11.57
CA THR A 5 -2.33 26.09 -10.44
C THR A 5 -1.12 25.96 -9.49
N PRO A 6 -1.24 26.31 -8.21
CA PRO A 6 -0.15 26.12 -7.26
C PRO A 6 0.04 24.62 -6.99
N ILE A 7 1.30 24.19 -7.05
CA ILE A 7 1.72 22.83 -6.70
C ILE A 7 2.98 22.87 -5.83
N THR A 8 3.10 21.91 -4.93
CA THR A 8 4.32 21.68 -4.16
C THR A 8 5.21 20.66 -4.88
N VAL A 9 6.51 20.90 -4.93
CA VAL A 9 7.49 20.04 -5.60
C VAL A 9 8.62 19.68 -4.64
N ALA A 10 9.00 18.40 -4.56
CA ALA A 10 10.18 17.94 -3.85
C ALA A 10 11.11 17.16 -4.77
N ARG A 11 12.39 17.56 -4.78
CA ARG A 11 13.42 16.93 -5.62
C ARG A 11 13.89 15.57 -5.11
N GLY A 12 13.62 15.24 -3.83
CA GLY A 12 13.96 13.96 -3.22
C GLY A 12 15.46 13.68 -3.14
N ASP A 13 15.77 12.38 -3.08
CA ASP A 13 17.13 11.86 -2.89
C ASP A 13 17.61 11.09 -4.14
N GLY A 14 18.90 10.76 -4.16
CA GLY A 14 19.50 9.91 -5.19
C GLY A 14 19.32 10.44 -6.60
N ILE A 15 18.64 9.68 -7.48
CA ILE A 15 18.31 10.09 -8.85
C ILE A 15 17.21 11.16 -8.93
N GLY A 16 16.54 11.44 -7.80
CA GLY A 16 15.39 12.35 -7.73
C GLY A 16 15.64 13.73 -8.35
N PRO A 17 16.73 14.45 -8.00
CA PRO A 17 16.98 15.78 -8.55
C PRO A 17 17.12 15.82 -10.07
N GLU A 18 17.73 14.80 -10.69
CA GLU A 18 17.91 14.77 -12.14
C GLU A 18 16.61 14.45 -12.88
N ILE A 19 15.83 13.46 -12.43
CA ILE A 19 14.53 13.12 -13.05
C ILE A 19 13.48 14.20 -12.81
N MET A 20 13.50 14.91 -11.67
CA MET A 20 12.61 16.03 -11.41
C MET A 20 12.94 17.21 -12.33
N THR A 21 14.22 17.52 -12.53
CA THR A 21 14.63 18.57 -13.46
C THR A 21 14.16 18.26 -14.88
N ALA A 22 14.35 17.04 -15.35
CA ALA A 22 13.88 16.58 -16.66
C ALA A 22 12.34 16.70 -16.78
N THR A 23 11.62 16.26 -15.76
CA THR A 23 10.15 16.32 -15.72
C THR A 23 9.65 17.77 -15.79
N LEU A 24 10.16 18.66 -14.94
CA LEU A 24 9.72 20.06 -14.90
C LEU A 24 10.01 20.80 -16.23
N GLN A 25 11.15 20.55 -16.87
CA GLN A 25 11.47 21.11 -18.19
C GLN A 25 10.44 20.68 -19.25
N ILE A 26 10.05 19.41 -19.25
CA ILE A 26 9.04 18.91 -20.20
C ILE A 26 7.66 19.55 -19.91
N LEU A 27 7.26 19.67 -18.64
CA LEU A 27 5.99 20.31 -18.26
C LEU A 27 5.93 21.78 -18.68
N GLU A 28 7.01 22.52 -18.47
CA GLU A 28 7.14 23.92 -18.87
C GLU A 28 7.05 24.07 -20.40
N ALA A 29 7.83 23.27 -21.15
CA ALA A 29 7.83 23.26 -22.60
C ALA A 29 6.44 22.88 -23.17
N ALA A 30 5.69 21.99 -22.50
CA ALA A 30 4.33 21.62 -22.85
C ALA A 30 3.29 22.71 -22.53
N GLY A 31 3.69 23.79 -21.87
CA GLY A 31 2.81 24.90 -21.49
C GLY A 31 1.87 24.58 -20.34
N ALA A 32 2.26 23.70 -19.42
CA ALA A 32 1.52 23.46 -18.19
C ALA A 32 1.47 24.74 -17.34
N ALA A 33 0.26 25.14 -16.94
CA ALA A 33 0.05 26.35 -16.15
C ALA A 33 0.25 26.07 -14.65
N LEU A 34 1.50 26.03 -14.20
CA LEU A 34 1.89 25.67 -12.84
C LEU A 34 2.55 26.86 -12.11
N GLU A 35 2.23 26.99 -10.84
CA GLU A 35 2.96 27.82 -9.88
C GLU A 35 3.67 26.88 -8.90
N ILE A 36 5.00 26.82 -8.96
CA ILE A 36 5.79 25.80 -8.28
C ILE A 36 6.31 26.32 -6.97
N GLU A 37 5.96 25.65 -5.86
CA GLU A 37 6.54 25.84 -4.55
C GLU A 37 7.50 24.68 -4.27
N THR A 38 8.79 24.96 -4.15
CA THR A 38 9.78 23.91 -3.87
C THR A 38 9.96 23.72 -2.38
N ILE A 39 9.90 22.47 -1.93
CA ILE A 39 10.20 22.06 -0.55
C ILE A 39 11.34 21.04 -0.54
N GLU A 40 12.03 20.96 0.60
CA GLU A 40 12.97 19.88 0.86
C GLU A 40 12.30 18.77 1.68
N VAL A 41 12.48 17.53 1.25
CA VAL A 41 12.03 16.32 1.94
C VAL A 41 13.08 15.22 1.77
N GLY A 42 13.12 14.28 2.69
CA GLY A 42 13.97 13.10 2.61
C GLY A 42 15.01 13.02 3.72
N GLU A 43 16.04 12.21 3.48
CA GLU A 43 17.07 11.87 4.43
C GLU A 43 17.80 13.11 4.99
N LYS A 44 18.13 14.05 4.14
CA LYS A 44 18.83 15.31 4.55
C LYS A 44 18.03 16.08 5.60
N VAL A 45 16.71 16.21 5.42
CA VAL A 45 15.84 16.94 6.35
C VAL A 45 15.67 16.15 7.65
N TYR A 46 15.62 14.83 7.58
CA TYR A 46 15.61 13.98 8.75
C TYR A 46 16.88 14.15 9.61
N LEU A 47 18.04 14.11 8.99
CA LEU A 47 19.34 14.28 9.67
C LEU A 47 19.52 15.69 10.31
N GLN A 48 18.75 16.67 9.86
CA GLN A 48 18.67 18.02 10.47
C GLN A 48 17.73 18.06 11.70
N GLY A 49 17.17 16.94 12.13
CA GLY A 49 16.33 16.82 13.32
C GLY A 49 14.83 16.82 13.07
N ASN A 50 14.37 16.86 11.83
CA ASN A 50 12.95 16.74 11.49
C ASN A 50 12.56 15.26 11.32
N ILE A 51 12.05 14.63 12.37
CA ILE A 51 11.75 13.19 12.44
C ILE A 51 10.82 12.70 11.31
N SER A 52 9.95 13.57 10.80
CA SER A 52 9.08 13.24 9.64
C SER A 52 9.80 13.26 8.29
N GLY A 53 11.06 13.74 8.24
CA GLY A 53 11.78 14.03 7.00
C GLY A 53 11.18 15.18 6.18
N ILE A 54 10.28 15.96 6.78
CA ILE A 54 9.61 17.12 6.20
C ILE A 54 9.64 18.25 7.23
N ALA A 55 10.14 19.43 6.84
CA ALA A 55 10.17 20.59 7.72
C ALA A 55 8.73 21.12 8.00
N PRO A 56 8.48 21.74 9.17
CA PRO A 56 7.16 22.30 9.49
C PRO A 56 6.60 23.26 8.42
N SER A 57 7.41 24.14 7.88
CA SER A 57 7.03 25.07 6.80
C SER A 57 6.64 24.35 5.49
N SER A 58 7.18 23.17 5.25
CA SER A 58 6.83 22.35 4.08
C SER A 58 5.42 21.76 4.19
N TRP A 59 4.96 21.42 5.40
CA TRP A 59 3.58 20.99 5.62
C TRP A 59 2.56 22.09 5.28
N GLU A 60 2.87 23.34 5.57
CA GLU A 60 2.01 24.48 5.20
C GLU A 60 1.83 24.59 3.68
N SER A 61 2.92 24.42 2.92
CA SER A 61 2.86 24.38 1.46
C SER A 61 1.97 23.23 0.95
N LEU A 62 2.17 22.01 1.46
CA LEU A 62 1.39 20.82 1.06
C LEU A 62 -0.12 21.00 1.32
N LEU A 63 -0.49 21.51 2.47
CA LEU A 63 -1.88 21.75 2.85
C LEU A 63 -2.53 22.89 2.06
N ARG A 64 -1.75 23.90 1.65
CA ARG A 64 -2.23 25.01 0.84
C ARG A 64 -2.42 24.63 -0.63
N THR A 65 -1.41 24.00 -1.24
CA THR A 65 -1.45 23.65 -2.66
C THR A 65 -2.33 22.42 -2.94
N LYS A 66 -2.40 21.51 -1.97
CA LYS A 66 -3.13 20.22 -2.05
C LYS A 66 -2.67 19.28 -3.18
N VAL A 67 -1.59 19.64 -3.86
CA VAL A 67 -1.01 18.89 -4.98
C VAL A 67 0.49 18.80 -4.79
N PHE A 68 1.00 17.59 -4.72
CA PHE A 68 2.39 17.33 -4.44
C PHE A 68 3.02 16.47 -5.55
N LEU A 69 3.97 17.01 -6.27
CA LEU A 69 4.83 16.26 -7.20
C LEU A 69 6.15 15.96 -6.50
N LYS A 70 6.42 14.68 -6.24
CA LYS A 70 7.56 14.24 -5.43
C LYS A 70 8.44 13.26 -6.20
N ALA A 71 9.74 13.53 -6.28
CA ALA A 71 10.72 12.54 -6.69
C ALA A 71 11.00 11.52 -5.57
N PRO A 72 11.61 10.36 -5.89
CA PRO A 72 11.91 9.34 -4.89
C PRO A 72 12.74 9.85 -3.71
N ILE A 73 12.45 9.32 -2.51
CA ILE A 73 13.23 9.55 -1.29
C ILE A 73 13.76 8.24 -0.74
N THR A 74 14.90 8.31 -0.06
CA THR A 74 15.57 7.13 0.50
C THR A 74 14.88 6.69 1.79
N THR A 75 14.66 5.38 1.93
CA THR A 75 14.25 4.71 3.16
C THR A 75 15.36 3.76 3.57
N PRO A 76 15.95 3.86 4.78
CA PRO A 76 17.00 2.94 5.23
C PRO A 76 16.46 1.51 5.34
N GLN A 77 17.34 0.53 5.09
CA GLN A 77 17.01 -0.88 5.23
C GLN A 77 17.46 -1.42 6.61
N GLY A 78 16.65 -2.28 7.21
CA GLY A 78 16.99 -3.06 8.40
C GLY A 78 17.04 -2.30 9.74
N GLY A 79 17.25 -1.02 9.74
CA GLY A 79 17.30 -0.17 10.94
C GLY A 79 17.32 1.31 10.59
N GLY A 80 17.13 2.18 11.58
CA GLY A 80 17.09 3.62 11.37
C GLY A 80 15.68 4.20 11.50
N TYR A 81 15.37 5.24 10.72
CA TYR A 81 14.07 5.90 10.79
C TYR A 81 12.97 5.19 9.97
N LYS A 82 11.72 5.36 10.39
CA LYS A 82 10.55 4.86 9.66
C LYS A 82 10.45 5.48 8.27
N SER A 83 9.86 4.77 7.32
CA SER A 83 9.69 5.25 5.96
C SER A 83 9.02 6.63 5.93
N LEU A 84 9.75 7.63 5.41
CA LEU A 84 9.25 8.99 5.23
C LEU A 84 8.09 9.05 4.21
N ASN A 85 8.08 8.14 3.24
CA ASN A 85 6.96 7.98 2.31
C ASN A 85 5.68 7.58 3.04
N VAL A 86 5.76 6.58 3.94
CA VAL A 86 4.61 6.13 4.73
C VAL A 86 4.14 7.25 5.66
N THR A 87 5.07 7.97 6.32
CA THR A 87 4.74 9.13 7.16
C THR A 87 3.97 10.19 6.37
N THR A 88 4.46 10.54 5.17
CA THR A 88 3.81 11.54 4.30
C THR A 88 2.41 11.11 3.90
N ARG A 89 2.24 9.87 3.44
CA ARG A 89 0.94 9.32 3.02
C ARG A 89 -0.09 9.36 4.13
N LYS A 90 0.29 8.90 5.32
CA LYS A 90 -0.60 8.90 6.51
C LYS A 90 -0.96 10.29 6.98
N THR A 91 0.02 11.19 7.09
CA THR A 91 -0.22 12.57 7.55
C THR A 91 -1.13 13.35 6.59
N LEU A 92 -1.06 13.07 5.30
CA LEU A 92 -1.89 13.71 4.28
C LEU A 92 -3.21 12.97 4.01
N GLY A 93 -3.48 11.85 4.68
CA GLY A 93 -4.69 11.04 4.50
C GLY A 93 -4.81 10.47 3.09
N GLN A 94 -3.70 9.98 2.54
CA GLN A 94 -3.63 9.45 1.16
C GLN A 94 -4.03 7.99 1.14
N TYR A 95 -5.33 7.73 1.03
CA TYR A 95 -5.95 6.42 1.17
C TYR A 95 -5.84 5.49 -0.03
N ALA A 96 -5.61 6.02 -1.23
CA ALA A 96 -5.53 5.22 -2.45
C ALA A 96 -4.22 5.49 -3.20
N ASN A 97 -3.48 4.44 -3.52
CA ASN A 97 -2.33 4.53 -4.40
C ASN A 97 -2.67 3.85 -5.73
N VAL A 98 -2.69 4.63 -6.80
CA VAL A 98 -3.08 4.21 -8.15
C VAL A 98 -1.83 4.04 -8.99
N ARG A 99 -1.63 2.85 -9.54
CA ARG A 99 -0.46 2.46 -10.32
C ARG A 99 -0.87 1.83 -11.64
N PRO A 100 -0.98 2.59 -12.74
CA PRO A 100 -1.19 2.03 -14.07
C PRO A 100 0.07 1.26 -14.53
N CYS A 101 -0.13 0.05 -15.04
CA CYS A 101 0.92 -0.82 -15.59
C CYS A 101 0.51 -1.24 -17.00
N VAL A 102 1.10 -0.55 -17.99
CA VAL A 102 0.74 -0.66 -19.40
C VAL A 102 1.93 -1.15 -20.21
N SER A 103 1.71 -2.08 -21.14
CA SER A 103 2.69 -2.53 -22.10
C SER A 103 2.84 -1.50 -23.23
N TYR A 104 4.08 -1.23 -23.62
CA TYR A 104 4.41 -0.40 -24.79
C TYR A 104 5.03 -1.24 -25.92
N HIS A 105 4.60 -2.50 -26.01
CA HIS A 105 5.02 -3.39 -27.10
C HIS A 105 4.62 -2.84 -28.47
N PRO A 106 5.45 -3.00 -29.51
CA PRO A 106 6.72 -3.73 -29.59
C PRO A 106 7.97 -2.86 -29.27
N PHE A 107 7.78 -1.64 -28.77
CA PHE A 107 8.88 -0.67 -28.58
C PHE A 107 9.60 -0.85 -27.24
N VAL A 108 8.94 -1.45 -26.26
CA VAL A 108 9.54 -1.90 -25.01
C VAL A 108 9.34 -3.42 -24.93
N ASP A 109 10.40 -4.12 -24.57
CA ASP A 109 10.37 -5.58 -24.49
C ASP A 109 9.50 -6.04 -23.32
N THR A 110 8.59 -6.95 -23.61
CA THR A 110 7.69 -7.58 -22.63
C THR A 110 7.16 -8.89 -23.16
N LYS A 111 6.82 -9.81 -22.24
CA LYS A 111 6.12 -11.06 -22.56
C LYS A 111 4.61 -10.88 -22.70
N HIS A 112 4.08 -9.71 -22.31
CA HIS A 112 2.65 -9.42 -22.27
C HIS A 112 2.29 -8.19 -23.12
N PRO A 113 2.24 -8.35 -24.46
CA PRO A 113 2.05 -7.24 -25.40
C PRO A 113 0.78 -6.41 -25.19
N ASN A 114 -0.26 -7.03 -24.67
CA ASN A 114 -1.60 -6.42 -24.51
C ASN A 114 -1.93 -6.06 -23.06
N MET A 115 -0.94 -6.07 -22.17
CA MET A 115 -1.16 -5.75 -20.76
C MET A 115 -1.55 -4.27 -20.59
N ASP A 116 -2.68 -4.03 -19.97
CA ASP A 116 -3.18 -2.70 -19.57
C ASP A 116 -3.99 -2.85 -18.29
N ILE A 117 -3.33 -2.89 -17.15
CA ILE A 117 -3.95 -3.05 -15.84
C ILE A 117 -3.67 -1.85 -14.93
N VAL A 118 -4.53 -1.65 -13.96
CA VAL A 118 -4.35 -0.64 -12.92
C VAL A 118 -4.43 -1.29 -11.55
N VAL A 119 -3.36 -1.15 -10.76
CA VAL A 119 -3.38 -1.56 -9.35
C VAL A 119 -3.85 -0.37 -8.51
N VAL A 120 -4.91 -0.59 -7.74
CA VAL A 120 -5.44 0.34 -6.74
C VAL A 120 -5.11 -0.23 -5.37
N ARG A 121 -4.02 0.23 -4.78
CA ARG A 121 -3.46 -0.21 -3.52
C ARG A 121 -4.08 0.58 -2.37
N GLU A 122 -4.57 -0.08 -1.32
CA GLU A 122 -4.85 0.56 -0.04
C GLU A 122 -3.55 1.18 0.52
N ASN A 123 -3.60 2.33 1.21
CA ASN A 123 -2.39 3.11 1.44
C ASN A 123 -2.23 3.68 2.88
N GLU A 124 -3.11 3.34 3.81
CA GLU A 124 -3.11 3.88 5.19
C GLU A 124 -2.99 2.81 6.29
N GLU A 125 -3.48 1.60 6.03
CA GLU A 125 -3.64 0.52 7.01
C GLU A 125 -2.72 -0.68 6.73
N ASP A 126 -3.21 -1.90 7.05
CA ASP A 126 -2.53 -3.16 6.88
C ASP A 126 -1.27 -3.25 7.78
N LEU A 127 -0.30 -4.04 7.39
CA LEU A 127 1.02 -4.14 8.06
C LEU A 127 1.82 -2.82 7.96
N TYR A 128 1.50 -1.96 7.02
CA TYR A 128 2.05 -0.61 6.90
C TYR A 128 1.63 0.34 8.05
N ALA A 129 0.71 -0.09 8.92
CA ALA A 129 0.47 0.58 10.21
C ALA A 129 1.76 0.64 11.05
N GLY A 130 2.68 -0.34 10.87
CA GLY A 130 3.96 -0.37 11.55
C GLY A 130 3.83 -0.57 13.06
N VAL A 131 2.80 -1.32 13.49
CA VAL A 131 2.56 -1.66 14.89
C VAL A 131 3.21 -3.01 15.16
N GLU A 132 4.36 -2.97 15.82
CA GLU A 132 5.19 -4.15 16.08
C GLU A 132 5.57 -4.21 17.55
N TYR A 133 5.73 -5.43 18.07
CA TYR A 133 6.15 -5.69 19.44
C TYR A 133 7.12 -6.85 19.48
N GLN A 134 8.12 -6.74 20.34
CA GLN A 134 8.93 -7.87 20.73
C GLN A 134 8.22 -8.61 21.88
N LEU A 135 7.82 -9.86 21.64
CA LEU A 135 7.07 -10.69 22.59
C LEU A 135 7.98 -11.56 23.46
N SER A 136 9.24 -11.70 23.09
CA SER A 136 10.27 -12.42 23.83
C SER A 136 11.64 -12.16 23.20
N PRO A 137 12.78 -12.62 23.79
CA PRO A 137 14.07 -12.58 23.10
C PRO A 137 14.08 -13.25 21.71
N GLU A 138 13.21 -14.22 21.47
CA GLU A 138 13.16 -15.01 20.23
C GLU A 138 12.02 -14.62 19.30
N MET A 139 11.01 -13.84 19.76
CA MET A 139 9.79 -13.61 18.98
C MET A 139 9.41 -12.15 18.89
N THR A 140 9.14 -11.69 17.66
CA THR A 140 8.51 -10.41 17.36
C THR A 140 7.14 -10.62 16.71
N SER A 141 6.27 -9.66 16.84
CA SER A 141 4.92 -9.66 16.20
C SER A 141 4.66 -8.36 15.48
N ALA A 142 3.86 -8.45 14.41
CA ALA A 142 3.28 -7.29 13.72
C ALA A 142 1.76 -7.40 13.71
N ILE A 143 1.08 -6.28 13.93
CA ILE A 143 -0.39 -6.23 13.89
C ILE A 143 -0.85 -5.74 12.53
N LYS A 144 -1.59 -6.59 11.82
CA LYS A 144 -2.30 -6.22 10.59
C LYS A 144 -3.62 -5.55 10.95
N LEU A 145 -3.84 -4.33 10.47
CA LEU A 145 -5.05 -3.56 10.72
C LEU A 145 -5.86 -3.42 9.43
N ILE A 146 -7.11 -3.85 9.46
CA ILE A 146 -8.09 -3.63 8.39
C ILE A 146 -9.35 -3.05 9.04
N SER A 147 -9.77 -1.87 8.60
CA SER A 147 -10.98 -1.24 9.11
C SER A 147 -12.07 -1.19 8.03
N ARG A 148 -13.34 -1.18 8.47
CA ARG A 148 -14.47 -0.97 7.56
C ARG A 148 -14.37 0.38 6.84
N PRO A 149 -14.16 1.54 7.51
CA PRO A 149 -14.12 2.83 6.82
C PRO A 149 -12.96 2.95 5.82
N GLY A 150 -11.77 2.43 6.15
CA GLY A 150 -10.63 2.41 5.24
C GLY A 150 -10.90 1.55 4.02
N THR A 151 -11.42 0.34 4.23
CA THR A 151 -11.77 -0.58 3.14
C THR A 151 -12.91 -0.02 2.25
N GLU A 152 -13.96 0.54 2.82
CA GLU A 152 -15.04 1.18 2.05
C GLU A 152 -14.50 2.29 1.15
N LYS A 153 -13.58 3.09 1.65
CA LYS A 153 -12.97 4.21 0.95
C LYS A 153 -12.16 3.76 -0.27
N ILE A 154 -11.26 2.79 -0.08
CA ILE A 154 -10.41 2.29 -1.17
C ILE A 154 -11.19 1.50 -2.22
N VAL A 155 -12.12 0.65 -1.80
CA VAL A 155 -12.94 -0.15 -2.72
C VAL A 155 -13.85 0.74 -3.55
N ARG A 156 -14.54 1.69 -2.91
CA ARG A 156 -15.36 2.67 -3.64
C ARG A 156 -14.52 3.46 -4.64
N TYR A 157 -13.34 3.91 -4.25
CA TYR A 157 -12.43 4.58 -5.17
C TYR A 157 -12.09 3.71 -6.38
N ALA A 158 -11.80 2.43 -6.21
CA ALA A 158 -11.49 1.52 -7.30
C ALA A 158 -12.64 1.38 -8.31
N PHE A 159 -13.89 1.28 -7.85
CA PHE A 159 -15.06 1.24 -8.71
C PHE A 159 -15.33 2.58 -9.41
N GLU A 160 -15.21 3.71 -8.71
CA GLU A 160 -15.32 5.03 -9.31
C GLU A 160 -14.21 5.29 -10.34
N TYR A 161 -12.99 4.86 -10.05
CA TYR A 161 -11.89 4.89 -11.00
C TYR A 161 -12.22 4.08 -12.26
N ALA A 162 -12.70 2.85 -12.10
CA ALA A 162 -13.07 1.99 -13.21
C ALA A 162 -14.14 2.65 -14.09
N ARG A 163 -15.20 3.20 -13.48
CA ARG A 163 -16.29 3.89 -14.21
C ARG A 163 -15.79 5.10 -15.01
N ARG A 164 -14.93 5.93 -14.42
CA ARG A 164 -14.38 7.14 -15.07
C ARG A 164 -13.44 6.86 -16.22
N HIS A 165 -12.66 5.78 -16.09
CA HIS A 165 -11.68 5.40 -17.10
C HIS A 165 -12.20 4.34 -18.07
N ASN A 166 -13.55 4.12 -18.11
CA ASN A 166 -14.21 3.13 -18.96
C ASN A 166 -13.63 1.73 -18.81
N ARG A 167 -13.16 1.40 -17.59
CA ARG A 167 -12.75 0.06 -17.22
C ARG A 167 -13.97 -0.80 -16.92
N ARG A 168 -13.90 -2.09 -17.23
CA ARG A 168 -15.07 -2.97 -17.21
C ARG A 168 -15.12 -3.90 -16.02
N LYS A 169 -13.96 -4.13 -15.38
CA LYS A 169 -13.85 -5.10 -14.30
C LYS A 169 -13.01 -4.55 -13.15
N VAL A 170 -13.46 -4.79 -11.92
CA VAL A 170 -12.67 -4.60 -10.70
C VAL A 170 -12.47 -5.98 -10.07
N THR A 171 -11.23 -6.38 -9.87
CA THR A 171 -10.86 -7.64 -9.22
C THR A 171 -10.28 -7.36 -7.84
N CYS A 172 -10.76 -8.03 -6.81
CA CYS A 172 -10.24 -7.93 -5.45
C CYS A 172 -9.24 -9.06 -5.17
N PHE A 173 -8.07 -8.77 -4.60
CA PHE A 173 -7.13 -9.77 -4.14
C PHE A 173 -7.03 -9.76 -2.62
N THR A 174 -7.22 -10.91 -1.97
CA THR A 174 -7.06 -11.07 -0.52
C THR A 174 -6.51 -12.44 -0.17
N LYS A 175 -6.12 -12.65 1.09
CA LYS A 175 -5.75 -13.97 1.65
C LYS A 175 -6.80 -14.46 2.66
N ASP A 176 -8.06 -14.26 2.40
CA ASP A 176 -9.17 -14.52 3.32
C ASP A 176 -9.39 -16.02 3.65
N ASN A 177 -8.81 -16.93 2.86
CA ASN A 177 -8.79 -18.33 3.22
C ASN A 177 -7.90 -18.64 4.44
N ILE A 178 -6.96 -17.75 4.78
CA ILE A 178 -6.08 -17.82 5.96
C ILE A 178 -6.43 -16.73 6.96
N LEU A 179 -6.47 -15.48 6.53
CA LEU A 179 -6.76 -14.30 7.36
C LEU A 179 -8.26 -14.03 7.38
N LYS A 180 -9.01 -14.93 8.03
CA LYS A 180 -10.48 -14.95 8.05
C LYS A 180 -11.12 -13.65 8.51
N MET A 181 -10.48 -12.94 9.45
CA MET A 181 -11.02 -11.73 10.03
C MET A 181 -10.57 -10.47 9.27
N THR A 182 -9.29 -10.28 9.06
CA THR A 182 -8.75 -9.08 8.42
C THR A 182 -9.05 -9.07 6.92
N ASP A 183 -8.54 -10.03 6.17
CA ASP A 183 -8.78 -10.11 4.74
C ASP A 183 -10.23 -10.49 4.42
N GLY A 184 -10.87 -11.29 5.30
CA GLY A 184 -12.30 -11.58 5.20
C GLY A 184 -13.17 -10.32 5.35
N LEU A 185 -12.80 -9.37 6.21
CA LEU A 185 -13.49 -8.09 6.31
C LEU A 185 -13.31 -7.27 5.02
N PHE A 186 -12.10 -7.24 4.48
CA PHE A 186 -11.82 -6.52 3.22
C PHE A 186 -12.66 -7.09 2.07
N HIS A 187 -12.70 -8.42 1.92
CA HIS A 187 -13.49 -9.11 0.88
C HIS A 187 -14.99 -8.87 1.07
N LYS A 188 -15.51 -9.00 2.28
CA LYS A 188 -16.92 -8.74 2.59
C LYS A 188 -17.34 -7.32 2.18
N ILE A 189 -16.54 -6.32 2.53
CA ILE A 189 -16.84 -4.92 2.18
C ILE A 189 -16.72 -4.70 0.68
N TYR A 190 -15.76 -5.35 0.02
CA TYR A 190 -15.66 -5.33 -1.42
C TYR A 190 -16.97 -5.81 -2.07
N ASP A 191 -17.55 -6.92 -1.63
CA ASP A 191 -18.81 -7.44 -2.16
C ASP A 191 -19.99 -6.47 -1.90
N GLU A 192 -20.07 -5.90 -0.69
CA GLU A 192 -21.10 -4.91 -0.31
C GLU A 192 -21.04 -3.64 -1.20
N ILE A 193 -19.85 -3.15 -1.52
CA ILE A 193 -19.66 -1.99 -2.39
C ILE A 193 -19.90 -2.36 -3.86
N ALA A 194 -19.36 -3.49 -4.32
CA ALA A 194 -19.49 -3.95 -5.70
C ALA A 194 -20.96 -4.10 -6.13
N ALA A 195 -21.83 -4.49 -5.21
CA ALA A 195 -23.27 -4.57 -5.45
C ALA A 195 -23.91 -3.22 -5.86
N GLN A 196 -23.26 -2.09 -5.56
CA GLN A 196 -23.71 -0.74 -5.91
C GLN A 196 -23.27 -0.32 -7.34
N TYR A 197 -22.47 -1.15 -8.02
CA TYR A 197 -21.91 -0.90 -9.35
C TYR A 197 -22.26 -2.04 -10.33
N PRO A 198 -23.55 -2.22 -10.67
CA PRO A 198 -23.99 -3.33 -11.52
C PRO A 198 -23.47 -3.25 -12.97
N ASP A 199 -22.95 -2.11 -13.37
CA ASP A 199 -22.33 -1.84 -14.67
C ASP A 199 -20.86 -2.28 -14.76
N ILE A 200 -20.23 -2.67 -13.63
CA ILE A 200 -18.85 -3.11 -13.56
C ILE A 200 -18.80 -4.55 -13.10
N GLN A 201 -18.09 -5.38 -13.85
CA GLN A 201 -17.87 -6.79 -13.48
C GLN A 201 -17.03 -6.86 -12.20
N ARG A 202 -17.47 -7.67 -11.24
CA ARG A 202 -16.72 -7.96 -10.01
C ARG A 202 -16.10 -9.34 -10.06
N GLU A 203 -14.93 -9.49 -9.47
CA GLU A 203 -14.18 -10.73 -9.36
C GLU A 203 -13.33 -10.73 -8.11
N HIS A 204 -13.15 -11.88 -7.50
CA HIS A 204 -12.26 -12.06 -6.36
C HIS A 204 -11.29 -13.22 -6.60
N TRP A 205 -10.02 -13.04 -6.23
CA TRP A 205 -8.99 -14.07 -6.25
C TRP A 205 -8.26 -14.14 -4.92
N ILE A 206 -7.95 -15.34 -4.48
CA ILE A 206 -6.97 -15.55 -3.42
C ILE A 206 -5.61 -15.06 -3.96
N ILE A 207 -4.91 -14.24 -3.16
CA ILE A 207 -3.74 -13.45 -3.59
C ILE A 207 -2.64 -14.26 -4.29
N ASP A 208 -2.33 -15.47 -3.83
CA ASP A 208 -1.29 -16.32 -4.43
C ASP A 208 -1.66 -16.74 -5.85
N ILE A 209 -2.87 -17.20 -6.08
CA ILE A 209 -3.32 -17.57 -7.43
C ILE A 209 -3.61 -16.32 -8.28
N GLY A 210 -4.09 -15.24 -7.67
CA GLY A 210 -4.24 -13.93 -8.34
C GLY A 210 -2.89 -13.39 -8.84
N ALA A 211 -1.84 -13.47 -8.01
CA ALA A 211 -0.49 -13.08 -8.38
C ALA A 211 0.07 -13.94 -9.52
N ALA A 212 -0.12 -15.26 -9.45
CA ALA A 212 0.30 -16.17 -10.52
C ALA A 212 -0.42 -15.85 -11.84
N LYS A 213 -1.73 -15.61 -11.81
CA LYS A 213 -2.51 -15.21 -12.98
C LYS A 213 -2.10 -13.84 -13.53
N MET A 214 -1.81 -12.88 -12.67
CA MET A 214 -1.31 -11.56 -13.09
C MET A 214 0.05 -11.67 -13.79
N ALA A 215 0.91 -12.61 -13.38
CA ALA A 215 2.19 -12.83 -14.02
C ALA A 215 2.09 -13.64 -15.33
N ASP A 216 1.09 -14.50 -15.47
CA ASP A 216 0.91 -15.40 -16.61
C ASP A 216 -0.01 -14.81 -17.69
N THR A 217 -1.14 -14.25 -17.27
CA THR A 217 -2.20 -13.74 -18.15
C THR A 217 -2.74 -12.39 -17.63
N PRO A 218 -1.91 -11.32 -17.55
CA PRO A 218 -2.34 -10.02 -17.02
C PRO A 218 -3.51 -9.41 -17.78
N GLU A 219 -3.67 -9.75 -19.06
CA GLU A 219 -4.78 -9.29 -19.90
C GLU A 219 -6.17 -9.75 -19.40
N ALA A 220 -6.20 -10.74 -18.50
CA ALA A 220 -7.43 -11.16 -17.83
C ALA A 220 -7.92 -10.15 -16.78
N PHE A 221 -7.10 -9.21 -16.37
CA PHE A 221 -7.42 -8.18 -15.38
C PHE A 221 -7.61 -6.80 -16.01
N ASP A 222 -8.22 -5.89 -15.26
CA ASP A 222 -8.45 -4.51 -15.67
C ASP A 222 -8.08 -3.55 -14.53
N VAL A 223 -8.90 -3.45 -13.48
CA VAL A 223 -8.56 -2.78 -12.22
C VAL A 223 -8.44 -3.81 -11.12
N ILE A 224 -7.36 -3.78 -10.35
CA ILE A 224 -7.14 -4.70 -9.23
C ILE A 224 -7.04 -3.90 -7.94
N VAL A 225 -7.95 -4.18 -6.98
CA VAL A 225 -7.92 -3.56 -5.65
C VAL A 225 -7.44 -4.57 -4.60
N MET A 226 -6.59 -4.13 -3.68
CA MET A 226 -6.03 -5.03 -2.67
C MET A 226 -5.50 -4.27 -1.44
N PRO A 227 -5.33 -4.95 -0.29
CA PRO A 227 -4.65 -4.44 0.89
C PRO A 227 -3.24 -3.90 0.60
N ASN A 228 -2.73 -3.08 1.52
CA ASN A 228 -1.55 -2.25 1.33
C ASN A 228 -0.29 -3.05 0.97
N LEU A 229 0.11 -4.03 1.77
CA LEU A 229 1.34 -4.81 1.51
C LEU A 229 1.27 -5.57 0.19
N TYR A 230 0.13 -6.20 -0.10
CA TYR A 230 -0.04 -6.93 -1.36
C TYR A 230 0.04 -5.97 -2.56
N GLY A 231 -0.59 -4.81 -2.43
CA GLY A 231 -0.56 -3.77 -3.47
C GLY A 231 0.84 -3.22 -3.72
N ASP A 232 1.67 -3.12 -2.69
CA ASP A 232 3.07 -2.70 -2.84
C ASP A 232 3.86 -3.71 -3.67
N VAL A 233 3.86 -4.96 -3.22
CA VAL A 233 4.64 -6.03 -3.86
C VAL A 233 4.16 -6.29 -5.29
N LEU A 234 2.86 -6.45 -5.48
CA LEU A 234 2.32 -6.87 -6.78
C LEU A 234 2.32 -5.76 -7.83
N SER A 235 2.26 -4.49 -7.42
CA SER A 235 2.36 -3.39 -8.39
C SER A 235 3.77 -3.24 -8.98
N ASP A 236 4.83 -3.52 -8.22
CA ASP A 236 6.18 -3.55 -8.73
C ASP A 236 6.39 -4.73 -9.71
N VAL A 237 5.82 -5.91 -9.37
CA VAL A 237 5.79 -7.05 -10.29
C VAL A 237 5.03 -6.68 -11.57
N ALA A 238 3.85 -6.07 -11.45
CA ALA A 238 3.04 -5.64 -12.61
C ALA A 238 3.81 -4.65 -13.50
N ALA A 239 4.47 -3.65 -12.91
CA ALA A 239 5.27 -2.69 -13.65
C ALA A 239 6.46 -3.36 -14.38
N GLN A 240 7.12 -4.32 -13.72
CA GLN A 240 8.25 -5.03 -14.32
C GLN A 240 7.82 -5.92 -15.49
N ILE A 241 6.72 -6.66 -15.36
CA ILE A 241 6.24 -7.51 -16.46
C ILE A 241 5.63 -6.71 -17.62
N ALA A 242 5.19 -5.48 -17.38
CA ALA A 242 4.76 -4.55 -18.44
C ALA A 242 5.94 -4.01 -19.27
N GLY A 243 7.18 -4.14 -18.77
CA GLY A 243 8.40 -3.74 -19.45
C GLY A 243 9.50 -3.19 -18.54
N SER A 244 9.20 -2.21 -17.69
CA SER A 244 10.15 -1.65 -16.72
C SER A 244 9.44 -0.89 -15.61
N VAL A 245 9.88 -1.07 -14.38
CA VAL A 245 9.48 -0.22 -13.24
C VAL A 245 9.80 1.27 -13.50
N GLY A 246 10.82 1.54 -14.31
CA GLY A 246 11.19 2.91 -14.71
C GLY A 246 10.14 3.64 -15.55
N LEU A 247 9.15 2.92 -16.10
CA LEU A 247 8.04 3.48 -16.88
C LEU A 247 6.78 3.75 -16.06
N ALA A 248 6.77 3.37 -14.77
CA ALA A 248 5.55 3.38 -13.98
C ALA A 248 5.47 4.63 -13.10
N GLY A 249 4.48 5.47 -13.38
CA GLY A 249 4.05 6.57 -12.52
C GLY A 249 2.96 6.14 -11.55
N SER A 250 2.81 6.88 -10.45
CA SER A 250 1.74 6.62 -9.48
C SER A 250 1.09 7.90 -8.95
N ALA A 251 -0.15 7.76 -8.50
CA ALA A 251 -0.89 8.80 -7.81
C ALA A 251 -1.31 8.29 -6.43
N ASN A 252 -0.95 9.02 -5.38
CA ASN A 252 -1.45 8.80 -4.02
C ASN A 252 -2.58 9.80 -3.78
N ILE A 253 -3.80 9.33 -3.74
CA ILE A 253 -5.01 10.16 -3.64
C ILE A 253 -5.40 10.33 -2.18
N GLY A 254 -5.57 11.56 -1.77
CA GLY A 254 -5.98 11.91 -0.41
C GLY A 254 -7.01 13.05 -0.41
N ASP A 255 -7.78 13.14 0.68
CA ASP A 255 -8.79 14.18 0.82
C ASP A 255 -8.17 15.58 1.06
N ASN A 256 -7.00 15.62 1.70
CA ASN A 256 -6.31 16.87 2.04
C ASN A 256 -5.25 17.26 1.00
N CYS A 257 -4.54 16.28 0.46
CA CYS A 257 -3.49 16.50 -0.52
C CYS A 257 -3.25 15.21 -1.32
N SER A 258 -3.19 15.33 -2.64
CA SER A 258 -2.79 14.21 -3.50
C SER A 258 -1.33 14.33 -3.91
N MET A 259 -0.60 13.22 -3.92
CA MET A 259 0.82 13.16 -4.25
C MET A 259 1.05 12.30 -5.50
N PHE A 260 1.91 12.79 -6.38
CA PHE A 260 2.26 12.14 -7.64
C PHE A 260 3.76 11.87 -7.67
N GLU A 261 4.13 10.64 -8.02
CA GLU A 261 5.51 10.17 -7.94
C GLU A 261 5.80 9.03 -8.91
N ALA A 262 7.07 8.66 -9.08
CA ALA A 262 7.45 7.39 -9.70
C ALA A 262 7.21 6.24 -8.70
N ILE A 263 6.97 5.02 -9.20
CA ILE A 263 6.86 3.83 -8.35
C ILE A 263 8.22 3.46 -7.75
N HIS A 264 9.30 3.55 -8.55
CA HIS A 264 10.65 3.16 -8.16
C HIS A 264 11.27 4.04 -7.06
N GLY A 265 12.27 3.51 -6.36
CA GLY A 265 13.02 4.19 -5.31
C GLY A 265 14.09 5.16 -5.82
N SER A 266 14.86 5.72 -4.88
CA SER A 266 15.87 6.78 -5.12
C SER A 266 17.15 6.32 -5.81
N ALA A 267 17.41 5.03 -5.92
CA ALA A 267 18.59 4.44 -6.58
C ALA A 267 19.91 5.22 -6.34
N PRO A 268 20.36 5.43 -5.11
CA PRO A 268 21.44 6.37 -4.77
C PRO A 268 22.76 6.06 -5.47
N ARG A 269 23.01 4.79 -5.82
CA ARG A 269 24.22 4.37 -6.55
C ARG A 269 24.30 4.92 -7.98
N ARG A 270 23.19 5.42 -8.53
CA ARG A 270 23.08 5.96 -9.91
C ARG A 270 22.94 7.48 -9.93
N ALA A 271 22.90 8.12 -8.77
CA ALA A 271 22.75 9.57 -8.65
C ALA A 271 23.82 10.34 -9.41
N GLY A 272 23.40 11.34 -10.18
CA GLY A 272 24.30 12.24 -10.91
C GLY A 272 24.97 11.65 -12.16
N GLN A 273 24.63 10.41 -12.54
CA GLN A 273 25.27 9.73 -13.68
C GLN A 273 24.55 9.97 -15.02
N ASN A 274 23.48 10.72 -15.04
CA ASN A 274 22.64 10.95 -16.23
C ASN A 274 22.14 9.64 -16.87
N LEU A 275 21.83 8.63 -16.06
CA LEU A 275 21.36 7.31 -16.53
C LEU A 275 19.89 7.06 -16.26
N ALA A 276 19.34 7.72 -15.24
CA ALA A 276 17.99 7.43 -14.75
C ALA A 276 16.92 7.70 -15.82
N ASN A 277 15.94 6.80 -15.91
CA ASN A 277 14.79 6.99 -16.76
C ASN A 277 13.81 7.97 -16.08
N PRO A 278 13.49 9.13 -16.65
CA PRO A 278 12.57 10.09 -16.05
C PRO A 278 11.09 9.74 -16.26
N SER A 279 10.80 8.70 -17.05
CA SER A 279 9.44 8.35 -17.50
C SER A 279 8.49 8.09 -16.35
N GLY A 280 8.91 7.37 -15.29
CA GLY A 280 8.04 7.08 -14.15
C GLY A 280 7.55 8.36 -13.46
N LEU A 281 8.44 9.32 -13.21
CA LEU A 281 8.06 10.61 -12.63
C LEU A 281 7.25 11.46 -13.61
N LEU A 282 7.60 11.46 -14.89
CA LEU A 282 6.87 12.18 -15.93
C LEU A 282 5.44 11.66 -16.07
N LEU A 283 5.23 10.34 -16.06
CA LEU A 283 3.89 9.76 -16.10
C LEU A 283 3.11 10.02 -14.80
N GLY A 284 3.79 10.06 -13.64
CA GLY A 284 3.22 10.58 -12.41
C GLY A 284 2.76 12.04 -12.54
N ALA A 285 3.57 12.88 -13.20
CA ALA A 285 3.20 14.27 -13.48
C ALA A 285 2.05 14.38 -14.49
N VAL A 286 1.92 13.45 -15.46
CA VAL A 286 0.74 13.37 -16.34
C VAL A 286 -0.52 13.10 -15.52
N LEU A 287 -0.48 12.15 -14.58
CA LEU A 287 -1.60 11.89 -13.65
C LEU A 287 -1.94 13.15 -12.83
N MET A 288 -0.93 13.90 -12.39
CA MET A 288 -1.11 15.19 -11.70
C MET A 288 -1.83 16.21 -12.60
N LEU A 289 -1.39 16.38 -13.85
CA LEU A 289 -2.01 17.32 -14.78
C LEU A 289 -3.49 17.00 -15.02
N VAL A 290 -3.84 15.71 -15.16
CA VAL A 290 -5.23 15.26 -15.25
C VAL A 290 -5.98 15.60 -13.97
N HIS A 291 -5.40 15.33 -12.80
CA HIS A 291 -6.00 15.63 -11.50
C HIS A 291 -6.30 17.12 -11.29
N ILE A 292 -5.39 18.00 -11.70
CA ILE A 292 -5.58 19.47 -11.60
C ILE A 292 -6.33 20.06 -12.80
N ASN A 293 -6.97 19.22 -13.60
CA ASN A 293 -7.82 19.61 -14.73
C ASN A 293 -7.09 20.41 -15.82
N GLN A 294 -5.84 19.97 -16.15
CA GLN A 294 -5.07 20.45 -17.30
C GLN A 294 -4.90 19.37 -18.38
N PRO A 295 -6.01 18.83 -18.94
CA PRO A 295 -5.97 17.68 -19.84
C PRO A 295 -5.21 17.94 -21.12
N GLU A 296 -5.22 19.18 -21.66
CA GLU A 296 -4.50 19.53 -22.89
C GLU A 296 -2.98 19.44 -22.72
N ALA A 297 -2.44 19.86 -21.56
CA ALA A 297 -1.04 19.72 -21.23
C ALA A 297 -0.67 18.24 -20.98
N ALA A 298 -1.52 17.51 -20.26
CA ALA A 298 -1.37 16.08 -20.03
C ALA A 298 -1.31 15.28 -21.36
N GLU A 299 -2.22 15.58 -22.28
CA GLU A 299 -2.28 14.95 -23.60
C GLU A 299 -1.01 15.24 -24.43
N ARG A 300 -0.56 16.51 -24.44
CA ARG A 300 0.68 16.90 -25.15
C ARG A 300 1.90 16.15 -24.62
N VAL A 301 2.08 16.10 -23.30
CA VAL A 301 3.21 15.42 -22.66
C VAL A 301 3.16 13.93 -22.94
N HIS A 302 2.02 13.28 -22.69
CA HIS A 302 1.90 11.83 -22.80
C HIS A 302 2.08 11.36 -24.24
N ASN A 303 1.45 12.01 -25.23
CA ASN A 303 1.63 11.63 -26.63
C ASN A 303 3.05 11.88 -27.14
N ALA A 304 3.72 12.97 -26.73
CA ALA A 304 5.10 13.24 -27.06
C ALA A 304 6.04 12.16 -26.47
N TRP A 305 5.78 11.75 -25.23
CA TRP A 305 6.49 10.65 -24.59
C TRP A 305 6.26 9.32 -25.33
N LEU A 306 5.01 8.97 -25.66
CA LEU A 306 4.68 7.78 -26.46
C LEU A 306 5.39 7.81 -27.82
N ARG A 307 5.45 8.96 -28.47
CA ARG A 307 6.17 9.14 -29.72
C ARG A 307 7.68 8.95 -29.54
N THR A 308 8.25 9.38 -28.43
CA THR A 308 9.67 9.18 -28.12
C THR A 308 10.01 7.70 -27.98
N ILE A 309 9.14 6.97 -27.25
CA ILE A 309 9.27 5.50 -27.10
C ILE A 309 9.13 4.82 -28.47
N GLU A 310 8.14 5.19 -29.26
CA GLU A 310 7.89 4.62 -30.59
C GLU A 310 9.05 4.86 -31.57
N ASP A 311 9.71 6.00 -31.50
CA ASP A 311 10.89 6.32 -32.30
C ASP A 311 12.16 5.60 -31.82
N GLY A 312 12.07 4.79 -30.77
CA GLY A 312 13.17 3.99 -30.24
C GLY A 312 14.26 4.79 -29.51
N VAL A 313 13.94 5.99 -29.03
CA VAL A 313 14.86 6.78 -28.18
C VAL A 313 14.69 6.31 -26.74
N HIS A 314 15.59 5.48 -26.26
CA HIS A 314 15.44 4.74 -25.03
C HIS A 314 16.54 4.99 -24.01
N THR A 315 16.20 4.99 -22.74
CA THR A 315 17.16 4.93 -21.63
C THR A 315 17.68 3.51 -21.45
N TYR A 316 18.73 3.34 -20.66
CA TYR A 316 19.43 2.05 -20.50
C TYR A 316 18.54 0.88 -20.07
N ASP A 317 17.49 1.15 -19.28
CA ASP A 317 16.60 0.15 -18.67
C ASP A 317 15.56 -0.44 -19.63
N ILE A 318 15.28 0.27 -20.71
CA ILE A 318 14.35 -0.15 -21.77
C ILE A 318 15.03 -0.27 -23.13
N TYR A 319 16.35 -0.07 -23.18
CA TYR A 319 17.13 -0.23 -24.40
C TYR A 319 17.23 -1.72 -24.79
N SER A 320 16.86 -2.03 -26.02
CA SER A 320 16.97 -3.38 -26.59
C SER A 320 17.51 -3.30 -28.01
N ASP A 321 18.51 -4.14 -28.31
CA ASP A 321 19.10 -4.22 -29.66
C ASP A 321 18.03 -4.68 -30.67
N GLY A 322 18.04 -4.04 -31.84
CA GLY A 322 17.07 -4.32 -32.92
C GLY A 322 15.70 -3.63 -32.76
N VAL A 323 15.40 -3.05 -31.61
CA VAL A 323 14.19 -2.27 -31.34
C VAL A 323 14.55 -0.80 -31.15
N SER A 324 15.54 -0.52 -30.32
CA SER A 324 15.96 0.84 -29.98
C SER A 324 16.83 1.44 -31.12
N THR A 325 16.55 2.68 -31.48
CA THR A 325 17.32 3.44 -32.43
C THR A 325 18.46 4.21 -31.78
N LYS A 326 18.27 4.63 -30.52
CA LYS A 326 19.25 5.42 -29.78
C LYS A 326 19.19 5.16 -28.30
N LYS A 327 20.33 4.86 -27.67
CA LYS A 327 20.48 4.83 -26.20
C LYS A 327 20.85 6.22 -25.71
N VAL A 328 20.11 6.73 -24.73
CA VAL A 328 20.25 8.10 -24.22
C VAL A 328 20.27 8.15 -22.70
N GLY A 329 20.80 9.23 -22.15
CA GLY A 329 20.71 9.55 -20.73
C GLY A 329 19.45 10.32 -20.39
N THR A 330 19.29 10.66 -19.10
CA THR A 330 18.13 11.38 -18.54
C THR A 330 17.85 12.70 -19.26
N LYS A 331 18.89 13.51 -19.46
CA LYS A 331 18.79 14.85 -20.09
C LYS A 331 18.42 14.74 -21.57
N GLU A 332 19.10 13.86 -22.30
CA GLU A 332 18.87 13.65 -23.72
C GLU A 332 17.49 13.05 -23.98
N PHE A 333 16.99 12.20 -23.06
CA PHE A 333 15.63 11.68 -23.12
C PHE A 333 14.60 12.82 -22.95
N ALA A 334 14.82 13.71 -21.98
CA ALA A 334 13.94 14.88 -21.79
C ALA A 334 13.92 15.78 -23.02
N CYS A 335 15.07 16.07 -23.64
CA CYS A 335 15.15 16.80 -24.91
C CYS A 335 14.36 16.09 -26.00
N ALA A 336 14.50 14.78 -26.14
CA ALA A 336 13.79 14.00 -27.15
C ALA A 336 12.26 14.06 -26.99
N VAL A 337 11.75 14.10 -25.76
CA VAL A 337 10.32 14.30 -25.49
C VAL A 337 9.89 15.73 -25.84
N MET A 338 10.67 16.74 -25.44
CA MET A 338 10.37 18.14 -25.77
C MET A 338 10.33 18.39 -27.28
N ASP A 339 11.25 17.81 -28.05
CA ASP A 339 11.30 17.93 -29.53
C ASP A 339 10.04 17.33 -30.21
N ARG A 340 9.30 16.48 -29.49
CA ARG A 340 8.09 15.81 -29.98
C ARG A 340 6.79 16.39 -29.44
N LEU A 341 6.84 17.45 -28.65
CA LEU A 341 5.63 18.10 -28.17
C LEU A 341 4.72 18.54 -29.32
N GLY A 342 3.45 18.15 -29.25
CA GLY A 342 2.47 18.35 -30.32
C GLY A 342 2.38 17.19 -31.33
N GLN A 343 3.34 16.25 -31.33
CA GLN A 343 3.25 15.04 -32.13
C GLN A 343 2.43 13.96 -31.42
N LYS A 344 1.91 13.02 -32.19
CA LYS A 344 1.20 11.82 -31.70
C LYS A 344 1.95 10.57 -32.13
N PRO A 345 1.87 9.47 -31.36
CA PRO A 345 2.39 8.19 -31.81
C PRO A 345 1.63 7.70 -33.05
N ASN A 346 2.30 6.90 -33.89
CA ASN A 346 1.70 6.31 -35.10
C ASN A 346 1.11 4.93 -34.86
N ARG A 347 1.74 4.14 -33.98
CA ARG A 347 1.42 2.72 -33.73
C ARG A 347 0.91 2.50 -32.30
N LEU A 348 1.51 3.18 -31.31
CA LEU A 348 0.98 3.16 -29.94
C LEU A 348 -0.35 3.91 -29.88
N LYS A 349 -1.20 3.50 -28.93
CA LYS A 349 -2.52 4.10 -28.77
C LYS A 349 -2.38 5.57 -28.35
N VAL A 350 -2.90 6.46 -29.19
CA VAL A 350 -3.00 7.89 -28.87
C VAL A 350 -3.86 8.08 -27.64
N VAL A 351 -3.39 8.86 -26.67
CA VAL A 351 -4.14 9.21 -25.47
C VAL A 351 -4.86 10.55 -25.63
N SER A 352 -6.02 10.65 -25.01
CA SER A 352 -6.81 11.87 -24.89
C SER A 352 -7.45 11.93 -23.50
N TYR A 353 -7.47 13.11 -22.92
CA TYR A 353 -7.98 13.34 -21.58
C TYR A 353 -9.15 14.33 -21.61
N ALA A 354 -10.29 13.94 -21.06
CA ALA A 354 -11.41 14.84 -20.87
C ALA A 354 -11.21 15.72 -19.63
N LYS A 355 -11.80 16.91 -19.63
CA LYS A 355 -11.98 17.67 -18.39
C LYS A 355 -12.92 16.88 -17.48
N THR A 356 -12.40 16.40 -16.39
CA THR A 356 -13.17 15.60 -15.43
C THR A 356 -13.35 16.41 -14.16
N PRO A 357 -14.56 16.50 -13.60
CA PRO A 357 -14.69 17.06 -12.25
C PRO A 357 -13.82 16.26 -11.29
N VAL A 358 -13.02 16.95 -10.47
CA VAL A 358 -12.33 16.32 -9.35
C VAL A 358 -13.37 15.53 -8.55
N LEU A 359 -13.07 14.27 -8.20
CA LEU A 359 -13.95 13.54 -7.27
C LEU A 359 -14.12 14.41 -6.03
N PRO A 360 -15.37 14.73 -5.63
CA PRO A 360 -15.54 15.19 -4.27
C PRO A 360 -14.94 14.08 -3.38
N ALA A 361 -14.17 14.51 -2.38
CA ALA A 361 -13.73 13.61 -1.33
C ALA A 361 -14.92 12.71 -1.02
N THR A 362 -14.77 11.41 -1.22
CA THR A 362 -15.81 10.45 -0.83
C THR A 362 -15.88 10.55 0.68
N ALA A 363 -16.67 11.53 1.17
CA ALA A 363 -17.07 11.52 2.56
C ALA A 363 -17.72 10.15 2.74
N SER A 364 -16.92 9.19 3.21
CA SER A 364 -17.49 7.96 3.70
C SER A 364 -18.48 8.45 4.76
N LYS A 365 -19.77 8.34 4.48
CA LYS A 365 -20.73 8.32 5.55
C LYS A 365 -20.26 7.11 6.34
N VAL A 366 -19.42 7.37 7.35
CA VAL A 366 -19.15 6.38 8.38
C VAL A 366 -20.56 5.98 8.81
N SER A 367 -21.02 4.84 8.31
CA SER A 367 -22.24 4.27 8.82
C SER A 367 -21.93 4.09 10.28
N ALA A 368 -22.53 4.94 11.13
CA ALA A 368 -22.49 4.74 12.56
C ALA A 368 -22.91 3.29 12.72
N GLY A 369 -21.96 2.43 13.11
CA GLY A 369 -22.25 1.03 13.32
C GLY A 369 -23.47 0.98 14.19
N GLY A 370 -24.53 0.29 13.77
CA GLY A 370 -25.72 0.11 14.59
C GLY A 370 -25.29 -0.38 15.97
N ASP A 371 -26.15 -0.29 16.96
CA ASP A 371 -25.86 -0.73 18.34
C ASP A 371 -25.45 -2.21 18.35
N VAL A 372 -24.15 -2.46 18.06
CA VAL A 372 -23.55 -3.79 18.06
C VAL A 372 -23.40 -4.23 19.51
N LYS A 373 -24.05 -5.33 19.88
CA LYS A 373 -23.93 -5.90 21.22
C LYS A 373 -22.55 -6.51 21.41
N MET A 374 -21.69 -5.85 22.19
CA MET A 374 -20.36 -6.35 22.54
C MET A 374 -20.40 -7.05 23.90
N GLU A 375 -19.97 -8.31 23.95
CA GLU A 375 -19.85 -9.08 25.19
C GLU A 375 -18.40 -9.51 25.40
N LEU A 376 -17.87 -9.32 26.61
CA LEU A 376 -16.56 -9.77 27.00
C LEU A 376 -16.60 -11.28 27.29
N LYS A 377 -15.78 -12.06 26.59
CA LYS A 377 -15.76 -13.54 26.66
C LYS A 377 -14.54 -14.09 27.37
N GLY A 378 -13.45 -13.33 27.45
CA GLY A 378 -12.22 -13.81 28.03
C GLY A 378 -11.01 -12.96 27.67
N ILE A 379 -9.83 -13.56 27.78
CA ILE A 379 -8.55 -12.90 27.53
C ILE A 379 -7.52 -13.88 26.96
N ASP A 380 -6.76 -13.45 25.99
CA ASP A 380 -5.47 -14.05 25.62
C ASP A 380 -4.36 -13.34 26.42
N VAL A 381 -3.51 -14.14 27.07
CA VAL A 381 -2.32 -13.67 27.79
C VAL A 381 -1.09 -14.26 27.12
N ILE A 382 -0.27 -13.40 26.52
CA ILE A 382 0.98 -13.78 25.88
C ILE A 382 2.09 -13.66 26.91
N VAL A 383 2.83 -14.75 27.13
CA VAL A 383 3.82 -14.86 28.19
C VAL A 383 5.19 -15.28 27.65
N HIS A 384 6.25 -14.83 28.32
CA HIS A 384 7.60 -15.35 28.14
C HIS A 384 7.79 -16.57 29.04
N TRP A 385 8.14 -17.73 28.43
CA TRP A 385 8.32 -18.99 29.13
C TRP A 385 9.57 -19.74 28.64
N PRO A 386 10.76 -19.47 29.22
CA PRO A 386 12.05 -19.97 28.72
C PRO A 386 12.19 -21.49 28.74
N SER A 387 11.46 -22.21 29.61
CA SER A 387 11.51 -23.68 29.67
C SER A 387 10.95 -24.34 28.40
N ARG A 388 10.13 -23.61 27.62
CA ARG A 388 9.46 -24.08 26.38
C ARG A 388 8.56 -25.31 26.56
N LYS A 389 8.25 -25.70 27.82
CA LYS A 389 7.38 -26.82 28.14
C LYS A 389 5.97 -26.35 28.40
N ALA A 390 5.08 -26.56 27.44
CA ALA A 390 3.68 -26.15 27.52
C ALA A 390 2.91 -26.77 28.70
N GLN A 391 3.22 -28.01 29.06
CA GLN A 391 2.59 -28.72 30.17
C GLN A 391 2.91 -28.07 31.54
N ASP A 392 4.17 -27.67 31.76
CA ASP A 392 4.58 -27.01 32.98
C ASP A 392 3.93 -25.62 33.09
N LEU A 393 3.86 -24.89 31.96
CA LEU A 393 3.14 -23.61 31.87
C LEU A 393 1.66 -23.80 32.18
N ALA A 394 0.99 -24.76 31.54
CA ALA A 394 -0.43 -25.05 31.77
C ALA A 394 -0.73 -25.41 33.23
N ALA A 395 0.12 -26.22 33.87
CA ALA A 395 0.01 -26.58 35.29
C ALA A 395 0.13 -25.35 36.21
N LEU A 396 0.96 -24.37 35.84
CA LEU A 396 1.15 -23.13 36.60
C LEU A 396 0.02 -22.15 36.39
N VAL A 397 -0.26 -21.77 35.14
CA VAL A 397 -1.26 -20.74 34.81
C VAL A 397 -2.71 -21.24 35.00
N GLY A 398 -2.95 -22.56 34.82
CA GLY A 398 -4.25 -23.17 35.06
C GLY A 398 -4.68 -23.07 36.54
N LYS A 399 -3.74 -23.08 37.50
CA LYS A 399 -4.03 -22.86 38.93
C LYS A 399 -4.48 -21.43 39.24
N GLN A 400 -4.18 -20.48 38.33
CA GLN A 400 -4.58 -19.07 38.48
C GLN A 400 -5.98 -18.81 37.94
N ALA A 401 -6.56 -19.78 37.21
CA ALA A 401 -7.95 -19.74 36.79
C ALA A 401 -8.87 -19.55 37.99
N GLY A 402 -10.04 -18.95 37.79
CA GLY A 402 -11.01 -18.64 38.82
C GLY A 402 -11.96 -17.56 38.36
N ASP A 403 -12.94 -17.24 39.23
CA ASP A 403 -13.97 -16.24 38.97
C ASP A 403 -14.77 -16.49 37.67
N GLY A 404 -14.90 -17.79 37.29
CA GLY A 404 -15.54 -18.25 36.06
C GLY A 404 -14.69 -18.17 34.80
N LEU A 405 -13.37 -17.83 34.90
CA LEU A 405 -12.41 -17.87 33.81
C LEU A 405 -11.63 -19.18 33.83
N ASN A 406 -11.63 -19.90 32.74
CA ASN A 406 -10.99 -21.20 32.59
C ASN A 406 -9.93 -21.19 31.49
N LEU A 407 -8.77 -21.79 31.75
CA LEU A 407 -7.75 -22.01 30.71
C LEU A 407 -8.29 -22.97 29.67
N GLN A 408 -8.47 -22.50 28.44
CA GLN A 408 -9.01 -23.29 27.33
C GLN A 408 -7.91 -23.92 26.47
N MET A 409 -6.84 -23.17 26.22
CA MET A 409 -5.73 -23.64 25.41
C MET A 409 -4.48 -22.81 25.62
N ILE A 410 -3.36 -23.42 25.26
CA ILE A 410 -2.09 -22.71 25.05
C ILE A 410 -1.62 -23.01 23.62
N ASP A 411 -1.22 -21.98 22.92
CA ASP A 411 -0.55 -22.14 21.65
C ASP A 411 0.86 -21.52 21.63
N ASN A 412 1.66 -22.02 20.69
CA ASN A 412 2.98 -21.50 20.37
C ASN A 412 3.02 -21.27 18.86
N ARG A 413 3.29 -20.05 18.42
CA ARG A 413 3.28 -19.65 17.02
C ARG A 413 1.95 -19.97 16.29
N GLY A 414 0.81 -19.85 17.01
CA GLY A 414 -0.51 -20.10 16.45
C GLY A 414 -0.93 -21.59 16.38
N THR A 415 -0.04 -22.52 16.79
CA THR A 415 -0.35 -23.95 16.87
C THR A 415 -0.67 -24.34 18.31
N MET A 416 -1.81 -25.00 18.53
CA MET A 416 -2.21 -25.47 19.87
C MET A 416 -1.22 -26.53 20.38
N VAL A 417 -0.64 -26.28 21.55
CA VAL A 417 0.31 -27.16 22.22
C VAL A 417 -0.19 -27.71 23.55
N TRP A 418 -1.30 -27.18 24.03
CA TRP A 418 -2.03 -27.68 25.20
C TRP A 418 -3.54 -27.34 25.06
N PRO A 419 -4.48 -28.25 25.45
CA PRO A 419 -4.26 -29.61 25.92
C PRO A 419 -3.60 -30.50 24.88
N ALA A 420 -2.93 -31.55 25.36
CA ALA A 420 -2.30 -32.52 24.46
C ALA A 420 -3.35 -33.17 23.55
N GLY A 421 -3.14 -33.03 22.25
CA GLY A 421 -3.99 -33.59 21.19
C GLY A 421 -3.14 -34.12 20.04
N LEU A 422 -3.80 -34.65 19.01
CA LEU A 422 -3.14 -35.33 17.87
C LEU A 422 -2.11 -34.46 17.11
N ALA A 423 -2.20 -33.14 17.16
CA ALA A 423 -1.31 -32.22 16.44
C ALA A 423 -0.17 -31.66 17.28
N ALA A 424 -0.19 -31.85 18.60
CA ALA A 424 0.73 -31.18 19.53
C ALA A 424 2.09 -31.84 19.69
N ALA A 425 2.28 -33.04 19.16
CA ALA A 425 3.36 -33.93 19.63
C ALA A 425 4.76 -33.55 19.19
N GLU A 426 4.94 -32.78 18.08
CA GLU A 426 6.30 -32.58 17.51
C GLU A 426 6.59 -31.15 17.03
N THR A 427 5.78 -30.16 17.37
CA THR A 427 6.06 -28.76 17.03
C THR A 427 7.13 -28.21 17.98
N PHE A 428 8.24 -27.70 17.42
CA PHE A 428 9.19 -26.98 18.26
C PHE A 428 8.53 -25.72 18.86
N CYS A 429 8.82 -25.44 20.13
CA CYS A 429 8.30 -24.26 20.80
C CYS A 429 9.40 -23.19 20.95
N THR A 430 9.03 -21.94 20.69
CA THR A 430 9.79 -20.77 21.11
C THR A 430 9.51 -20.48 22.59
N ASP A 431 10.13 -19.46 23.13
CA ASP A 431 9.95 -18.99 24.51
C ASP A 431 8.71 -18.11 24.71
N SER A 432 7.89 -17.89 23.68
CA SER A 432 6.65 -17.08 23.75
C SER A 432 5.41 -17.95 23.54
N PHE A 433 4.47 -17.90 24.48
CA PHE A 433 3.24 -18.68 24.48
C PHE A 433 2.02 -17.78 24.62
N ARG A 434 0.90 -18.12 23.96
CA ARG A 434 -0.39 -17.51 24.16
C ARG A 434 -1.28 -18.45 24.96
N CYS A 435 -1.72 -17.99 26.14
CA CYS A 435 -2.63 -18.69 27.02
C CYS A 435 -4.02 -18.07 26.90
N ARG A 436 -5.00 -18.82 26.43
CA ARG A 436 -6.40 -18.37 26.30
C ARG A 436 -7.24 -18.77 27.48
N PHE A 437 -7.85 -17.77 28.11
CA PHE A 437 -8.85 -17.96 29.17
C PHE A 437 -10.21 -17.48 28.68
N LEU A 438 -11.22 -18.33 28.79
CA LEU A 438 -12.61 -17.98 28.46
C LEU A 438 -13.49 -18.08 29.70
N ALA A 439 -14.54 -17.28 29.73
CA ALA A 439 -15.56 -17.31 30.79
C ALA A 439 -16.68 -18.29 30.43
N ASP A 440 -17.28 -18.89 31.45
CA ASP A 440 -18.49 -19.67 31.33
C ASP A 440 -19.73 -18.74 31.16
N GLY A 441 -19.73 -17.96 30.06
CA GLY A 441 -20.72 -16.94 29.78
C GLY A 441 -20.11 -15.60 29.41
N THR A 442 -20.38 -14.57 30.23
CA THR A 442 -19.80 -13.22 30.10
C THR A 442 -18.81 -12.96 31.24
N ALA A 443 -17.63 -12.43 30.86
CA ALA A 443 -16.66 -11.93 31.83
C ALA A 443 -16.90 -10.42 32.11
N ASP A 444 -16.33 -9.93 33.19
CA ASP A 444 -16.15 -8.50 33.42
C ASP A 444 -14.66 -8.13 33.41
N GLN A 445 -14.39 -6.84 33.30
CA GLN A 445 -13.04 -6.33 33.17
C GLN A 445 -12.19 -6.58 34.44
N GLU A 446 -12.79 -6.50 35.60
CA GLU A 446 -12.11 -6.68 36.88
C GLU A 446 -11.58 -8.12 37.02
N LYS A 447 -12.42 -9.10 36.67
CA LYS A 447 -12.02 -10.52 36.67
C LYS A 447 -10.80 -10.78 35.74
N LEU A 448 -10.78 -10.15 34.56
CA LEU A 448 -9.64 -10.28 33.64
C LEU A 448 -8.37 -9.71 34.28
N PHE A 449 -8.42 -8.53 34.86
CA PHE A 449 -7.26 -7.92 35.52
C PHE A 449 -6.82 -8.71 36.74
N THR A 450 -7.74 -9.26 37.50
CA THR A 450 -7.45 -10.13 38.64
C THR A 450 -6.73 -11.40 38.20
N LEU A 451 -7.16 -12.01 37.09
CA LEU A 451 -6.48 -13.17 36.51
C LEU A 451 -5.05 -12.81 36.07
N VAL A 452 -4.89 -11.71 35.33
CA VAL A 452 -3.56 -11.23 34.88
C VAL A 452 -2.65 -10.99 36.06
N LYS A 453 -3.15 -10.37 37.12
CA LYS A 453 -2.38 -10.16 38.37
C LYS A 453 -1.94 -11.49 38.99
N ARG A 454 -2.87 -12.45 39.14
CA ARG A 454 -2.53 -13.79 39.70
C ARG A 454 -1.45 -14.51 38.88
N ILE A 455 -1.53 -14.44 37.55
CA ILE A 455 -0.52 -15.04 36.65
C ILE A 455 0.84 -14.37 36.89
N SER A 456 0.88 -13.05 36.99
CA SER A 456 2.11 -12.29 37.25
C SER A 456 2.67 -12.60 38.66
N ASP A 457 1.81 -12.65 39.70
CA ASP A 457 2.22 -12.98 41.08
C ASP A 457 2.74 -14.41 41.18
N ALA A 458 2.34 -15.32 40.28
CA ALA A 458 2.87 -16.68 40.17
C ALA A 458 4.26 -16.74 39.49
N GLY A 459 4.84 -15.59 39.14
CA GLY A 459 6.18 -15.48 38.56
C GLY A 459 6.23 -15.69 37.03
N VAL A 460 5.10 -15.59 36.34
CA VAL A 460 5.06 -15.66 34.88
C VAL A 460 5.14 -14.25 34.29
N GLU A 461 6.13 -14.04 33.43
CA GLU A 461 6.33 -12.75 32.75
C GLU A 461 5.32 -12.56 31.62
N ILE A 462 4.48 -11.54 31.76
CA ILE A 462 3.42 -11.21 30.79
C ILE A 462 3.94 -10.17 29.82
N MET A 463 3.88 -10.50 28.52
CA MET A 463 4.39 -9.64 27.45
C MET A 463 3.27 -8.82 26.79
N MET A 464 2.07 -9.42 26.64
CA MET A 464 0.92 -8.76 25.99
C MET A 464 -0.38 -9.41 26.45
N THR A 465 -1.46 -8.66 26.40
CA THR A 465 -2.81 -9.20 26.63
C THR A 465 -3.78 -8.71 25.57
N ALA A 466 -4.80 -9.55 25.24
CA ALA A 466 -5.85 -9.19 24.34
C ALA A 466 -7.22 -9.63 24.90
N SER A 467 -8.13 -8.67 25.13
CA SER A 467 -9.50 -8.97 25.54
C SER A 467 -10.27 -9.66 24.40
N LEU A 468 -10.88 -10.79 24.69
CA LEU A 468 -11.68 -11.56 23.74
C LEU A 468 -13.14 -11.15 23.85
N ARG A 469 -13.73 -10.70 22.74
CA ARG A 469 -15.11 -10.23 22.68
C ARG A 469 -15.91 -10.99 21.62
N SER A 470 -17.21 -11.10 21.82
CA SER A 470 -18.16 -11.38 20.74
C SER A 470 -18.89 -10.10 20.33
N TYR A 471 -19.29 -10.05 19.09
CA TYR A 471 -20.06 -8.96 18.48
C TYR A 471 -21.35 -9.58 17.91
N ASP A 472 -22.51 -9.22 18.45
CA ASP A 472 -23.80 -9.84 18.14
C ASP A 472 -23.77 -11.38 18.23
N GLY A 473 -23.07 -11.91 19.24
CA GLY A 473 -22.90 -13.33 19.47
C GLY A 473 -21.81 -14.03 18.63
N VAL A 474 -21.21 -13.34 17.66
CA VAL A 474 -20.12 -13.88 16.84
C VAL A 474 -18.77 -13.58 17.49
N ALA A 475 -17.89 -14.57 17.61
CA ALA A 475 -16.57 -14.41 18.19
C ALA A 475 -15.72 -13.43 17.38
N GLY A 476 -15.18 -12.40 18.05
CA GLY A 476 -14.26 -11.42 17.47
C GLY A 476 -12.78 -11.81 17.62
N TYR A 477 -12.47 -13.09 17.64
CA TYR A 477 -11.13 -13.63 17.78
C TYR A 477 -10.99 -14.95 17.01
N SER A 478 -9.79 -15.23 16.51
CA SER A 478 -9.50 -16.45 15.77
C SER A 478 -9.28 -17.65 16.71
N LEU A 479 -9.60 -18.84 16.24
CA LEU A 479 -9.18 -20.10 16.86
C LEU A 479 -7.70 -20.35 16.57
N ALA A 480 -7.04 -21.17 17.42
CA ALA A 480 -5.73 -21.70 17.09
C ALA A 480 -5.82 -22.86 16.10
N GLN A 481 -4.72 -23.14 15.40
CA GLN A 481 -4.65 -24.34 14.55
C GLN A 481 -4.69 -25.59 15.44
N GLY A 482 -5.67 -26.44 15.20
CA GLY A 482 -5.91 -27.65 15.98
C GLY A 482 -6.98 -27.50 17.09
N GLN A 483 -7.61 -26.32 17.19
CA GLN A 483 -8.72 -26.08 18.12
C GLN A 483 -10.07 -26.34 17.48
#